data_1335c94886bb1c41174e02968e34da77
#
_entry.id   1335c94886bb1c41174e02968e34da77
#
_cell.length_a   1.000
_cell.length_b   1.000
_cell.length_c   1.000
_cell.angle_alpha   90.00
_cell.angle_beta   90.00
_cell.angle_gamma   90.00
#
_symmetry.space_group_name_H-M   'P 1'
#
loop_
_entity.id
_entity.type
_entity.pdbx_description
1 polymer ?
#
loop_
_entity_poly.entity_id
_entity_poly.type
_entity_poly.pdbx_seq_one_letter_code
_entity_poly.pdbx_strand_id
1 'polypeptide(L)'
;MAIDEKSLEDFGKLRGKIDISRRGFLKNAGVVVAGAAGAAALAGCSSPKTASSDKSEGGSSANASSGASAYAGNEGKTMGEVLGAGWLGEEPEIAASDIAETKTCDIVVCGAGHAGTATARRAAEKGANVIVVETQTEADFAVLGNDIGHLNSSWQTERHGIPSYDVVDFMNEYQICGAGRVEPTLLSDFANRSGEAFDWFIDNFTEEEKAQIVPLNWPVPDGYDYKKGMFHSYVGTANFGEGVSLKDALIRSQDIAKEAGVEFLYETTGVKLVHNDDNTEVTGIICQQGDKYVEIDAKAVVLCCGDIGSNSEMYNAICAENYWLGEFTDCKAMSGRDGSGIAMAMRMGAKVEIGTGGDMGSHAAFPMSPLEACETIWLNKYGKRFCNEGLGGPLMSGCTPARQPGDILYSIWDADWKPMLLNQIAGHLALKYWDDDTINKIDGYMQAAEQAGKDGSDESGKYLYCADTIEELCDYMGMEEGVKKQVVAAVADWNAAIEAGADMKFGRDVNTMYPIIKAPFYGFAGSKRVGGGSLVSTSGLLVTGDQQVQGQGFEPIKGLYACGNTEGGRFPMGYNGIMNGVSIGMCLTLGYTLGEFLATGDLDEATTLGLNNAEPKQSDKGMPGPPPAA
;
A
#
# COMPACT_ATOMS: atom_id res chain seq x y z
N MET A 1 -34.18 -4.01 -2.23
CA MET A 1 -34.95 -2.81 -1.83
C MET A 1 -34.53 -1.72 -2.81
N ALA A 2 -35.39 -1.27 -3.69
CA ALA A 2 -35.04 -0.18 -4.59
C ALA A 2 -34.85 1.09 -3.76
N ILE A 3 -33.73 1.75 -3.91
CA ILE A 3 -33.50 3.06 -3.33
C ILE A 3 -34.51 4.01 -3.98
N ASP A 4 -35.34 4.65 -3.19
CA ASP A 4 -36.35 5.57 -3.71
C ASP A 4 -35.69 6.87 -4.18
N GLU A 5 -36.37 7.59 -5.11
CA GLU A 5 -35.90 8.88 -5.62
C GLU A 5 -35.63 9.92 -4.51
N LYS A 6 -36.27 9.75 -3.35
CA LYS A 6 -36.12 10.61 -2.19
C LYS A 6 -34.74 10.42 -1.52
N SER A 7 -34.21 9.19 -1.53
CA SER A 7 -32.85 8.91 -1.03
C SER A 7 -31.78 9.55 -1.93
N LEU A 8 -32.01 9.62 -3.24
CA LEU A 8 -31.14 10.31 -4.19
C LEU A 8 -31.24 11.85 -4.07
N GLU A 9 -32.44 12.38 -3.79
CA GLU A 9 -32.61 13.81 -3.51
C GLU A 9 -31.95 14.24 -2.19
N ASP A 10 -31.95 13.39 -1.18
CA ASP A 10 -31.32 13.68 0.10
C ASP A 10 -29.79 13.63 0.01
N PHE A 11 -29.24 12.76 -0.86
CA PHE A 11 -27.84 12.80 -1.26
C PHE A 11 -27.47 14.13 -1.93
N GLY A 12 -28.32 14.65 -2.81
CA GLY A 12 -28.11 15.95 -3.46
C GLY A 12 -28.12 17.14 -2.50
N LYS A 13 -28.87 17.07 -1.39
CA LYS A 13 -28.95 18.14 -0.38
C LYS A 13 -27.73 18.21 0.55
N LEU A 14 -27.06 17.09 0.80
CA LEU A 14 -25.79 17.06 1.54
C LEU A 14 -24.66 17.75 0.78
N ARG A 15 -24.63 17.62 -0.55
CA ARG A 15 -23.64 18.24 -1.44
C ARG A 15 -23.65 19.77 -1.46
N GLY A 16 -24.80 20.38 -1.28
CA GLY A 16 -24.96 21.85 -1.33
C GLY A 16 -24.35 22.63 -0.15
N LYS A 17 -23.78 21.92 0.84
CA LYS A 17 -23.24 22.56 2.06
C LYS A 17 -21.70 22.57 2.13
N ILE A 18 -21.01 22.01 1.13
CA ILE A 18 -19.54 21.93 1.13
C ILE A 18 -19.00 22.83 0.02
N ASP A 19 -18.50 24.00 0.39
CA ASP A 19 -17.80 24.91 -0.52
C ASP A 19 -16.32 24.52 -0.57
N ILE A 20 -16.03 23.43 -1.28
CA ILE A 20 -14.66 23.03 -1.61
C ILE A 20 -14.29 23.71 -2.93
N SER A 21 -13.21 24.47 -2.94
CA SER A 21 -12.74 25.17 -4.13
C SER A 21 -12.56 24.20 -5.32
N ARG A 22 -13.40 24.35 -6.33
CA ARG A 22 -13.53 23.48 -7.51
C ARG A 22 -12.23 23.28 -8.31
N ARG A 23 -11.26 24.22 -8.22
CA ARG A 23 -10.01 24.17 -9.01
C ARG A 23 -8.97 23.20 -8.46
N GLY A 24 -8.82 23.05 -7.15
CA GLY A 24 -7.90 22.09 -6.54
C GLY A 24 -8.32 20.64 -6.75
N PHE A 25 -9.64 20.42 -6.72
CA PHE A 25 -10.24 19.11 -6.86
C PHE A 25 -10.05 18.48 -8.26
N LEU A 26 -10.32 19.26 -9.33
CA LEU A 26 -10.21 18.76 -10.72
C LEU A 26 -8.80 18.32 -11.10
N LYS A 27 -7.78 18.95 -10.54
CA LYS A 27 -6.40 18.55 -10.78
C LYS A 27 -6.05 17.25 -10.03
N ASN A 28 -6.55 17.09 -8.78
CA ASN A 28 -6.30 15.89 -7.98
C ASN A 28 -7.09 14.67 -8.48
N ALA A 29 -8.34 14.85 -8.93
CA ALA A 29 -9.09 13.79 -9.58
C ALA A 29 -8.42 13.34 -10.92
N GLY A 30 -7.80 14.28 -11.64
CA GLY A 30 -6.96 14.01 -12.82
C GLY A 30 -5.74 13.16 -12.50
N VAL A 31 -5.13 13.34 -11.33
CA VAL A 31 -3.95 12.57 -10.88
C VAL A 31 -4.32 11.16 -10.42
N VAL A 32 -5.51 10.95 -9.85
CA VAL A 32 -5.95 9.62 -9.39
C VAL A 32 -6.35 8.70 -10.56
N VAL A 33 -6.94 9.25 -11.64
CA VAL A 33 -7.17 8.49 -12.88
C VAL A 33 -5.92 8.44 -13.77
N ALA A 34 -5.05 9.47 -13.70
CA ALA A 34 -3.72 9.43 -14.29
C ALA A 34 -2.70 8.66 -13.42
N GLY A 35 -3.02 8.33 -12.17
CA GLY A 35 -2.14 7.54 -11.29
C GLY A 35 -1.88 6.13 -11.82
N ALA A 36 -2.84 5.50 -12.47
CA ALA A 36 -2.59 4.26 -13.21
C ALA A 36 -1.96 4.51 -14.61
N ALA A 37 -2.27 5.66 -15.23
CA ALA A 37 -1.63 6.08 -16.48
C ALA A 37 -0.43 7.02 -16.24
N GLY A 38 -0.37 7.71 -15.11
CA GLY A 38 0.63 8.70 -14.73
C GLY A 38 1.86 8.13 -14.03
N ALA A 39 1.79 6.94 -13.43
CA ALA A 39 3.00 6.19 -13.06
C ALA A 39 3.89 5.90 -14.28
N ALA A 40 3.30 5.88 -15.49
CA ALA A 40 4.04 5.80 -16.74
C ALA A 40 4.57 7.16 -17.25
N ALA A 41 4.06 8.31 -16.75
CA ALA A 41 4.43 9.64 -17.22
C ALA A 41 5.37 10.41 -16.27
N LEU A 42 5.47 10.02 -14.99
CA LEU A 42 6.42 10.62 -14.03
C LEU A 42 7.76 9.87 -13.96
N ALA A 43 7.92 8.76 -14.71
CA ALA A 43 9.21 8.06 -14.89
C ALA A 43 10.18 8.79 -15.85
N GLY A 44 9.99 10.07 -16.07
CA GLY A 44 10.77 10.90 -17.01
C GLY A 44 11.77 11.86 -16.35
N CYS A 45 12.43 11.48 -15.24
CA CYS A 45 13.57 12.25 -14.73
C CYS A 45 14.72 11.30 -14.38
N SER A 46 15.62 11.22 -15.31
CA SER A 46 17.07 10.99 -15.28
C SER A 46 17.68 10.17 -14.14
N SER A 47 18.02 8.92 -14.45
CA SER A 47 19.13 8.20 -13.81
C SER A 47 20.48 8.76 -14.30
N PRO A 48 21.54 8.79 -13.49
CA PRO A 48 22.87 9.16 -13.95
C PRO A 48 23.39 8.13 -14.97
N LYS A 49 23.84 8.62 -16.11
CA LYS A 49 24.44 7.84 -17.19
C LYS A 49 25.79 7.30 -16.76
N THR A 50 25.94 6.00 -16.65
CA THR A 50 27.24 5.37 -16.91
C THR A 50 27.40 5.27 -18.43
N ALA A 51 28.47 5.86 -18.92
CA ALA A 51 28.79 5.89 -20.34
C ALA A 51 29.33 4.54 -20.81
N SER A 52 28.67 3.92 -21.78
CA SER A 52 29.35 3.12 -22.79
C SER A 52 28.59 3.27 -24.10
N SER A 53 29.35 3.62 -25.12
CA SER A 53 28.94 3.84 -26.50
C SER A 53 28.50 2.54 -27.18
N ASP A 54 27.32 2.49 -27.82
CA ASP A 54 27.29 2.30 -29.28
C ASP A 54 25.89 2.54 -29.84
N LYS A 55 25.88 3.17 -31.01
CA LYS A 55 24.69 3.55 -31.75
C LYS A 55 24.05 2.38 -32.48
N SER A 56 22.73 2.24 -32.43
CA SER A 56 21.96 1.88 -33.63
C SER A 56 20.53 2.43 -33.53
N GLU A 57 20.13 3.09 -34.61
CA GLU A 57 18.80 3.67 -34.83
C GLU A 57 17.75 2.59 -35.06
N GLY A 58 16.55 2.83 -34.54
CA GLY A 58 15.39 2.01 -34.90
C GLY A 58 14.20 2.31 -33.99
N GLY A 59 13.30 3.20 -34.42
CA GLY A 59 12.04 3.44 -33.75
C GLY A 59 11.14 2.22 -33.78
N SER A 60 10.50 1.94 -32.64
CA SER A 60 9.37 1.02 -32.61
C SER A 60 8.46 1.37 -31.45
N SER A 61 7.19 1.49 -31.78
CA SER A 61 6.05 1.64 -30.91
C SER A 61 6.06 0.60 -29.77
N ALA A 62 5.92 1.07 -28.55
CA ALA A 62 5.75 0.21 -27.38
C ALA A 62 4.36 -0.46 -27.43
N ASN A 63 4.30 -1.64 -28.04
CA ASN A 63 3.31 -2.63 -27.69
C ASN A 63 3.64 -3.13 -26.28
N ALA A 64 2.65 -3.15 -25.40
CA ALA A 64 2.70 -3.94 -24.19
C ALA A 64 2.79 -5.42 -24.60
N SER A 65 4.00 -5.90 -24.82
CA SER A 65 4.26 -7.32 -24.93
C SER A 65 4.04 -7.92 -23.55
N SER A 66 3.13 -8.88 -23.46
CA SER A 66 3.19 -9.93 -22.45
C SER A 66 4.67 -10.33 -22.30
N GLY A 67 5.30 -10.02 -21.18
CA GLY A 67 6.72 -10.22 -20.98
C GLY A 67 7.06 -11.69 -21.27
N ALA A 68 7.79 -11.92 -22.33
CA ALA A 68 8.58 -13.13 -22.44
C ALA A 68 9.61 -12.99 -21.33
N SER A 69 9.32 -13.63 -20.20
CA SER A 69 10.11 -13.60 -18.99
C SER A 69 11.57 -13.86 -19.33
N ALA A 70 12.51 -13.16 -18.70
CA ALA A 70 13.93 -13.48 -18.71
C ALA A 70 14.20 -14.95 -18.29
N TYR A 71 13.16 -15.64 -17.81
CA TYR A 71 13.15 -17.03 -17.35
C TYR A 71 12.39 -17.97 -18.28
N ALA A 72 12.10 -17.58 -19.53
CA ALA A 72 11.55 -18.47 -20.54
C ALA A 72 12.42 -19.74 -20.69
N GLY A 73 11.78 -20.90 -20.71
CA GLY A 73 12.47 -22.21 -20.73
C GLY A 73 12.63 -22.85 -19.33
N ASN A 74 12.05 -22.23 -18.30
CA ASN A 74 12.02 -22.77 -16.94
C ASN A 74 10.63 -23.31 -16.53
N GLU A 75 9.77 -23.60 -17.50
CA GLU A 75 8.44 -24.13 -17.25
C GLU A 75 8.51 -25.39 -16.35
N GLY A 76 7.69 -25.39 -15.31
CA GLY A 76 7.63 -26.48 -14.34
C GLY A 76 8.66 -26.43 -13.22
N LYS A 77 9.54 -25.41 -13.19
CA LYS A 77 10.45 -25.16 -12.07
C LYS A 77 9.86 -24.14 -11.09
N THR A 78 10.21 -24.27 -9.83
CA THR A 78 9.95 -23.21 -8.82
C THR A 78 10.91 -22.04 -9.02
N MET A 79 10.58 -20.86 -8.52
CA MET A 79 11.53 -19.74 -8.56
C MET A 79 12.80 -20.03 -7.76
N GLY A 80 12.74 -20.81 -6.71
CA GLY A 80 13.92 -21.25 -5.98
C GLY A 80 14.89 -22.06 -6.84
N GLU A 81 14.37 -22.90 -7.75
CA GLU A 81 15.21 -23.66 -8.71
C GLU A 81 15.75 -22.76 -9.84
N VAL A 82 15.02 -21.72 -10.22
CA VAL A 82 15.41 -20.77 -11.26
C VAL A 82 16.47 -19.78 -10.76
N LEU A 83 16.22 -19.14 -9.62
CA LEU A 83 17.09 -18.10 -9.07
C LEU A 83 18.34 -18.69 -8.38
N GLY A 84 18.23 -19.90 -7.83
CA GLY A 84 19.29 -20.49 -7.01
C GLY A 84 19.53 -19.71 -5.70
N ALA A 85 20.70 -19.87 -5.10
CA ALA A 85 21.03 -19.24 -3.83
C ALA A 85 21.74 -17.87 -3.98
N GLY A 86 22.04 -17.44 -5.20
CA GLY A 86 22.87 -16.25 -5.45
C GLY A 86 22.12 -14.91 -5.52
N TRP A 87 20.80 -14.93 -5.46
CA TRP A 87 19.98 -13.72 -5.64
C TRP A 87 20.21 -12.62 -4.57
N LEU A 88 20.64 -13.00 -3.37
CA LEU A 88 20.92 -12.05 -2.29
C LEU A 88 22.25 -11.28 -2.51
N GLY A 89 23.17 -11.81 -3.33
CA GLY A 89 24.52 -11.30 -3.48
C GLY A 89 25.38 -11.52 -2.24
N GLU A 90 26.61 -11.03 -2.32
CA GLU A 90 27.57 -11.10 -1.21
C GLU A 90 27.72 -9.74 -0.54
N GLU A 91 28.17 -9.75 0.71
CA GLU A 91 28.49 -8.51 1.42
C GLU A 91 29.74 -7.86 0.77
N PRO A 92 29.73 -6.55 0.50
CA PRO A 92 30.89 -5.89 -0.10
C PRO A 92 32.12 -5.93 0.80
N GLU A 93 33.26 -6.30 0.23
CA GLU A 93 34.55 -6.17 0.90
C GLU A 93 35.05 -4.73 0.74
N ILE A 94 35.13 -3.99 1.85
CA ILE A 94 35.59 -2.60 1.90
C ILE A 94 36.84 -2.56 2.81
N ALA A 95 37.97 -2.19 2.22
CA ALA A 95 39.21 -2.08 3.00
C ALA A 95 39.18 -0.83 3.89
N ALA A 96 39.76 -0.89 5.07
CA ALA A 96 39.85 0.26 5.97
C ALA A 96 40.57 1.47 5.33
N SER A 97 41.46 1.25 4.33
CA SER A 97 42.11 2.30 3.58
C SER A 97 41.17 3.06 2.62
N ASP A 98 40.02 2.49 2.31
CA ASP A 98 39.03 3.07 1.38
C ASP A 98 38.03 3.95 2.11
N ILE A 99 38.00 3.88 3.45
CA ILE A 99 37.20 4.75 4.32
C ILE A 99 37.89 6.12 4.41
N ALA A 100 37.26 7.13 3.83
CA ALA A 100 37.79 8.47 3.77
C ALA A 100 37.49 9.30 5.04
N GLU A 101 36.42 8.98 5.72
CA GLU A 101 35.94 9.70 6.91
C GLU A 101 35.21 8.72 7.85
N THR A 102 35.34 8.94 9.16
CA THR A 102 34.54 8.28 10.19
C THR A 102 33.75 9.35 10.96
N LYS A 103 32.44 9.19 11.06
CA LYS A 103 31.54 10.03 11.84
C LYS A 103 31.00 9.24 13.04
N THR A 104 30.49 9.93 14.03
CA THR A 104 29.87 9.33 15.22
C THR A 104 28.58 10.03 15.58
N CYS A 105 27.54 9.28 15.88
CA CYS A 105 26.26 9.80 16.35
C CYS A 105 25.60 8.83 17.36
N ASP A 106 24.47 9.20 17.93
CA ASP A 106 23.67 8.26 18.72
C ASP A 106 22.86 7.34 17.82
N ILE A 107 22.27 7.89 16.75
CA ILE A 107 21.38 7.18 15.84
C ILE A 107 21.74 7.53 14.40
N VAL A 108 21.97 6.53 13.56
CA VAL A 108 22.04 6.71 12.11
C VAL A 108 20.79 6.13 11.45
N VAL A 109 20.14 6.91 10.59
CA VAL A 109 18.92 6.54 9.87
C VAL A 109 19.23 6.42 8.39
N CYS A 110 18.94 5.27 7.79
CA CYS A 110 19.16 5.01 6.37
C CYS A 110 17.85 5.20 5.59
N GLY A 111 17.77 6.27 4.82
CA GLY A 111 16.62 6.70 4.04
C GLY A 111 15.86 7.86 4.68
N ALA A 112 15.63 8.91 3.89
CA ALA A 112 14.93 10.14 4.30
C ALA A 112 13.44 10.17 3.89
N GLY A 113 12.82 8.99 3.67
CA GLY A 113 11.39 8.86 3.42
C GLY A 113 10.54 9.15 4.67
N HIS A 114 9.23 8.83 4.62
CA HIS A 114 8.29 9.11 5.72
C HIS A 114 8.74 8.54 7.06
N ALA A 115 9.15 7.28 7.10
CA ALA A 115 9.59 6.62 8.32
C ALA A 115 10.90 7.21 8.85
N GLY A 116 11.92 7.34 7.99
CA GLY A 116 13.23 7.83 8.41
C GLY A 116 13.21 9.29 8.86
N THR A 117 12.49 10.15 8.15
CA THR A 117 12.32 11.56 8.56
C THR A 117 11.59 11.65 9.90
N ALA A 118 10.53 10.87 10.11
CA ALA A 118 9.80 10.87 11.38
C ALA A 118 10.68 10.38 12.53
N THR A 119 11.44 9.30 12.32
CA THR A 119 12.40 8.78 13.32
C THR A 119 13.46 9.81 13.65
N ALA A 120 14.10 10.41 12.64
CA ALA A 120 15.19 11.37 12.84
C ALA A 120 14.71 12.65 13.53
N ARG A 121 13.61 13.25 13.04
CA ARG A 121 13.03 14.47 13.63
C ARG A 121 12.65 14.22 15.08
N ARG A 122 11.91 13.15 15.36
CA ARG A 122 11.44 12.88 16.73
C ARG A 122 12.59 12.59 17.69
N ALA A 123 13.61 11.82 17.26
CA ALA A 123 14.77 11.54 18.07
C ALA A 123 15.57 12.81 18.40
N ALA A 124 15.79 13.69 17.42
CA ALA A 124 16.47 14.95 17.61
C ALA A 124 15.69 15.92 18.52
N GLU A 125 14.37 16.00 18.39
CA GLU A 125 13.48 16.76 19.29
C GLU A 125 13.59 16.27 20.76
N LYS A 126 13.97 15.00 20.95
CA LYS A 126 14.22 14.40 22.27
C LYS A 126 15.68 14.49 22.72
N GLY A 127 16.55 15.09 21.91
CA GLY A 127 17.93 15.43 22.27
C GLY A 127 19.01 14.44 21.78
N ALA A 128 18.66 13.45 20.97
CA ALA A 128 19.64 12.55 20.36
C ALA A 128 20.43 13.24 19.23
N ASN A 129 21.72 12.85 19.08
CA ASN A 129 22.52 13.21 17.92
C ASN A 129 22.23 12.24 16.78
N VAL A 130 21.67 12.75 15.66
CA VAL A 130 21.16 11.93 14.55
C VAL A 130 21.80 12.30 13.23
N ILE A 131 22.24 11.28 12.47
CA ILE A 131 22.66 11.40 11.08
C ILE A 131 21.67 10.63 10.21
N VAL A 132 21.19 11.25 9.12
CA VAL A 132 20.38 10.61 8.09
C VAL A 132 21.21 10.45 6.82
N VAL A 133 21.26 9.26 6.25
CA VAL A 133 21.87 9.02 4.94
C VAL A 133 20.77 8.78 3.91
N GLU A 134 20.86 9.44 2.76
CA GLU A 134 19.88 9.38 1.68
C GLU A 134 20.59 9.25 0.33
N THR A 135 20.18 8.28 -0.49
CA THR A 135 20.81 8.02 -1.79
C THR A 135 20.45 9.06 -2.86
N GLN A 136 19.31 9.71 -2.73
CA GLN A 136 18.87 10.76 -3.66
C GLN A 136 19.62 12.06 -3.40
N THR A 137 19.61 12.96 -4.40
CA THR A 137 20.02 14.35 -4.19
C THR A 137 18.94 15.10 -3.41
N GLU A 138 19.30 16.13 -2.69
CA GLU A 138 18.32 16.99 -2.01
C GLU A 138 17.37 17.68 -3.00
N ALA A 139 17.92 18.12 -4.14
CA ALA A 139 17.17 18.84 -5.16
C ALA A 139 16.10 17.98 -5.87
N ASP A 140 16.44 16.71 -6.15
CA ASP A 140 15.55 15.79 -6.87
C ASP A 140 14.84 14.80 -5.94
N PHE A 141 14.88 15.05 -4.64
CA PHE A 141 14.25 14.16 -3.65
C PHE A 141 12.78 13.89 -4.02
N ALA A 142 12.42 12.64 -4.06
CA ALA A 142 11.08 12.18 -4.42
C ALA A 142 10.58 11.15 -3.42
N VAL A 143 9.28 11.18 -3.17
CA VAL A 143 8.58 10.24 -2.31
C VAL A 143 7.24 9.88 -2.93
N LEU A 144 6.73 8.69 -2.65
CA LEU A 144 5.46 8.20 -3.17
C LEU A 144 4.31 8.43 -2.18
N GLY A 145 3.10 8.53 -2.74
CA GLY A 145 1.85 8.57 -2.01
C GLY A 145 1.32 9.97 -1.75
N ASN A 146 0.04 10.04 -1.40
CA ASN A 146 -0.68 11.28 -1.09
C ASN A 146 -1.49 11.16 0.20
N ASP A 147 -1.72 9.95 0.69
CA ASP A 147 -2.68 9.68 1.75
C ASP A 147 -1.94 9.24 3.03
N ILE A 148 -2.32 9.80 4.17
CA ILE A 148 -1.85 9.35 5.49
C ILE A 148 -3.02 8.77 6.27
N GLY A 149 -2.97 7.46 6.51
CA GLY A 149 -3.92 6.77 7.38
C GLY A 149 -3.61 7.06 8.85
N HIS A 150 -4.61 7.43 9.62
CA HIS A 150 -4.50 7.67 11.05
C HIS A 150 -5.87 7.60 11.73
N LEU A 151 -5.88 7.48 13.04
CA LEU A 151 -7.08 7.39 13.85
C LEU A 151 -7.13 8.53 14.86
N ASN A 152 -8.28 9.17 14.95
CA ASN A 152 -8.65 10.05 16.07
C ASN A 152 -7.71 11.24 16.29
N SER A 153 -7.09 11.78 15.23
CA SER A 153 -6.37 13.06 15.33
C SER A 153 -7.32 14.22 15.64
N SER A 154 -6.79 15.31 16.19
CA SER A 154 -7.54 16.56 16.35
C SER A 154 -7.98 17.11 14.99
N TRP A 155 -7.14 16.89 13.96
CA TRP A 155 -7.50 17.24 12.58
C TRP A 155 -8.75 16.49 12.10
N GLN A 156 -8.91 15.19 12.42
CA GLN A 156 -10.12 14.44 12.08
C GLN A 156 -11.31 14.90 12.92
N THR A 157 -11.16 14.86 14.24
CA THR A 157 -12.30 14.95 15.16
C THR A 157 -12.77 16.39 15.39
N GLU A 158 -11.85 17.33 15.62
CA GLU A 158 -12.17 18.71 15.95
C GLU A 158 -12.34 19.57 14.69
N ARG A 159 -11.44 19.38 13.70
CA ARG A 159 -11.49 20.21 12.49
C ARG A 159 -12.54 19.75 11.49
N HIS A 160 -12.66 18.43 11.26
CA HIS A 160 -13.56 17.87 10.26
C HIS A 160 -14.82 17.23 10.83
N GLY A 161 -14.94 17.11 12.14
CA GLY A 161 -16.12 16.54 12.80
C GLY A 161 -16.31 15.04 12.50
N ILE A 162 -15.23 14.32 12.18
CA ILE A 162 -15.24 12.89 11.96
C ILE A 162 -15.38 12.21 13.34
N PRO A 163 -16.38 11.35 13.55
CA PRO A 163 -16.51 10.64 14.82
C PRO A 163 -15.27 9.82 15.15
N SER A 164 -14.89 9.79 16.43
CA SER A 164 -13.78 8.95 16.88
C SER A 164 -14.10 7.47 16.67
N TYR A 165 -13.13 6.75 16.15
CA TYR A 165 -13.19 5.30 16.01
C TYR A 165 -12.74 4.59 17.28
N ASP A 166 -13.33 3.43 17.54
CA ASP A 166 -12.89 2.54 18.60
C ASP A 166 -11.57 1.86 18.19
N VAL A 167 -10.49 2.17 18.88
CA VAL A 167 -9.16 1.61 18.58
C VAL A 167 -9.07 0.12 18.81
N VAL A 168 -9.87 -0.44 19.75
CA VAL A 168 -9.92 -1.88 19.97
C VAL A 168 -10.63 -2.59 18.81
N ASP A 169 -11.70 -1.99 18.29
CA ASP A 169 -12.39 -2.46 17.09
C ASP A 169 -11.44 -2.47 15.89
N PHE A 170 -10.69 -1.38 15.68
CA PHE A 170 -9.70 -1.29 14.61
C PHE A 170 -8.61 -2.37 14.73
N MET A 171 -8.02 -2.55 15.92
CA MET A 171 -6.98 -3.56 16.13
C MET A 171 -7.51 -4.98 15.87
N ASN A 172 -8.73 -5.30 16.31
CA ASN A 172 -9.33 -6.60 16.07
C ASN A 172 -9.58 -6.84 14.58
N GLU A 173 -10.14 -5.86 13.89
CA GLU A 173 -10.40 -5.94 12.46
C GLU A 173 -9.11 -6.11 11.65
N TYR A 174 -8.09 -5.33 12.00
CA TYR A 174 -6.78 -5.42 11.36
C TYR A 174 -6.12 -6.78 11.57
N GLN A 175 -6.23 -7.34 12.78
CA GLN A 175 -5.72 -8.68 13.09
C GLN A 175 -6.48 -9.78 12.33
N ILE A 176 -7.79 -9.65 12.17
CA ILE A 176 -8.61 -10.58 11.38
C ILE A 176 -8.13 -10.55 9.91
N CYS A 177 -7.98 -9.38 9.32
CA CYS A 177 -7.46 -9.22 7.96
C CYS A 177 -6.05 -9.77 7.79
N GLY A 178 -5.20 -9.63 8.80
CA GLY A 178 -3.85 -10.19 8.84
C GLY A 178 -3.76 -11.66 9.27
N ALA A 179 -4.92 -12.35 9.41
CA ALA A 179 -5.02 -13.74 9.88
C ALA A 179 -4.27 -13.99 11.21
N GLY A 180 -4.27 -13.00 12.11
CA GLY A 180 -3.59 -13.06 13.41
C GLY A 180 -2.06 -13.07 13.34
N ARG A 181 -1.47 -12.68 12.22
CA ARG A 181 0.00 -12.69 12.00
C ARG A 181 0.63 -11.29 12.02
N VAL A 182 -0.18 -10.25 12.19
CA VAL A 182 0.33 -8.88 12.35
C VAL A 182 1.10 -8.79 13.66
N GLU A 183 2.23 -8.08 13.66
CA GLU A 183 2.95 -7.83 14.91
C GLU A 183 2.08 -6.95 15.82
N PRO A 184 1.68 -7.45 17.01
CA PRO A 184 0.61 -6.80 17.78
C PRO A 184 1.04 -5.48 18.43
N THR A 185 2.32 -5.29 18.74
CA THR A 185 2.82 -4.06 19.36
C THR A 185 2.87 -2.93 18.33
N LEU A 186 3.36 -3.21 17.10
CA LEU A 186 3.34 -2.23 16.01
C LEU A 186 1.91 -1.78 15.70
N LEU A 187 0.96 -2.74 15.69
CA LEU A 187 -0.44 -2.42 15.49
C LEU A 187 -1.02 -1.58 16.63
N SER A 188 -0.66 -1.91 17.87
CA SER A 188 -1.09 -1.15 19.05
C SER A 188 -0.56 0.28 19.02
N ASP A 189 0.71 0.46 18.70
CA ASP A 189 1.33 1.78 18.58
C ASP A 189 0.66 2.61 17.48
N PHE A 190 0.42 2.00 16.33
CA PHE A 190 -0.32 2.67 15.26
C PHE A 190 -1.74 3.07 15.71
N ALA A 191 -2.50 2.13 16.24
CA ALA A 191 -3.90 2.37 16.60
C ALA A 191 -4.06 3.45 17.68
N ASN A 192 -3.15 3.50 18.65
CA ASN A 192 -3.22 4.42 19.78
C ASN A 192 -2.51 5.75 19.54
N ARG A 193 -1.48 5.81 18.69
CA ARG A 193 -0.61 6.95 18.53
C ARG A 193 -0.65 7.62 17.14
N SER A 194 -1.36 7.04 16.16
CA SER A 194 -1.37 7.58 14.80
C SER A 194 -2.01 8.98 14.70
N GLY A 195 -3.03 9.26 15.51
CA GLY A 195 -3.62 10.59 15.57
C GLY A 195 -2.67 11.64 16.11
N GLU A 196 -1.97 11.34 17.21
CA GLU A 196 -0.93 12.18 17.80
C GLU A 196 0.22 12.44 16.82
N ALA A 197 0.72 11.37 16.17
CA ALA A 197 1.80 11.47 15.21
C ALA A 197 1.40 12.30 13.98
N PHE A 198 0.16 12.18 13.53
CA PHE A 198 -0.35 13.00 12.41
C PHE A 198 -0.47 14.47 12.80
N ASP A 199 -1.08 14.77 13.97
CA ASP A 199 -1.19 16.16 14.46
C ASP A 199 0.20 16.79 14.63
N TRP A 200 1.20 16.05 15.15
CA TRP A 200 2.60 16.47 15.24
C TRP A 200 3.23 16.71 13.85
N PHE A 201 2.92 15.88 12.85
CA PHE A 201 3.47 16.04 11.50
C PHE A 201 3.03 17.34 10.83
N ILE A 202 1.81 17.79 11.12
CA ILE A 202 1.23 19.02 10.57
C ILE A 202 1.19 20.19 11.55
N ASP A 203 1.84 20.10 12.72
CA ASP A 203 1.73 21.10 13.80
C ASP A 203 2.18 22.51 13.37
N ASN A 204 3.21 22.58 12.50
CA ASN A 204 3.78 23.82 11.97
C ASN A 204 3.13 24.34 10.67
N PHE A 205 2.02 23.73 10.25
CA PHE A 205 1.25 24.20 9.10
C PHE A 205 0.33 25.33 9.51
N THR A 206 0.18 26.34 8.64
CA THR A 206 -0.83 27.38 8.82
C THR A 206 -2.24 26.79 8.72
N GLU A 207 -3.24 27.53 9.21
CA GLU A 207 -4.64 27.08 9.11
C GLU A 207 -5.11 27.01 7.65
N GLU A 208 -4.58 27.85 6.76
CA GLU A 208 -4.84 27.82 5.33
C GLU A 208 -4.27 26.57 4.68
N GLU A 209 -3.06 26.13 5.07
CA GLU A 209 -2.46 24.89 4.59
C GLU A 209 -3.19 23.66 5.13
N LYS A 210 -3.53 23.63 6.42
CA LYS A 210 -4.34 22.54 7.00
C LYS A 210 -5.71 22.41 6.33
N ALA A 211 -6.29 23.53 5.84
CA ALA A 211 -7.55 23.51 5.10
C ALA A 211 -7.43 22.90 3.69
N GLN A 212 -6.22 22.75 3.17
CA GLN A 212 -5.97 22.13 1.87
C GLN A 212 -5.75 20.61 1.95
N ILE A 213 -5.56 20.08 3.17
CA ILE A 213 -5.54 18.64 3.42
C ILE A 213 -6.99 18.18 3.54
N VAL A 214 -7.39 17.22 2.70
CA VAL A 214 -8.81 16.84 2.55
C VAL A 214 -9.04 15.44 3.13
N PRO A 215 -10.09 15.24 3.95
CA PRO A 215 -10.41 13.90 4.44
C PRO A 215 -11.01 13.02 3.31
N LEU A 216 -10.45 11.84 3.12
CA LEU A 216 -10.93 10.86 2.14
C LEU A 216 -12.25 10.23 2.58
N ASN A 217 -13.12 9.96 1.61
CA ASN A 217 -14.45 9.39 1.82
C ASN A 217 -15.31 10.18 2.85
N TRP A 218 -15.08 11.47 3.01
CA TRP A 218 -15.81 12.33 3.96
C TRP A 218 -16.31 13.63 3.28
N PRO A 219 -17.53 14.11 3.58
CA PRO A 219 -18.49 13.47 4.48
C PRO A 219 -19.08 12.18 3.90
N VAL A 220 -19.45 11.27 4.76
CA VAL A 220 -20.16 10.05 4.37
C VAL A 220 -21.64 10.34 4.14
N PRO A 221 -22.33 9.51 3.32
CA PRO A 221 -23.78 9.58 3.16
C PRO A 221 -24.55 9.38 4.48
N ASP A 222 -25.74 9.97 4.58
CA ASP A 222 -26.62 9.74 5.73
C ASP A 222 -26.93 8.24 5.91
N GLY A 223 -26.73 7.75 7.13
CA GLY A 223 -26.93 6.34 7.45
C GLY A 223 -25.76 5.43 7.09
N TYR A 224 -24.61 5.99 6.69
CA TYR A 224 -23.40 5.23 6.51
C TYR A 224 -22.97 4.54 7.80
N ASP A 225 -22.67 3.25 7.69
CA ASP A 225 -22.12 2.43 8.75
C ASP A 225 -20.78 1.86 8.32
N TYR A 226 -19.68 2.27 8.97
CA TYR A 226 -18.33 1.81 8.64
C TYR A 226 -18.11 0.31 8.89
N LYS A 227 -19.03 -0.32 9.64
CA LYS A 227 -19.06 -1.76 9.90
C LYS A 227 -19.88 -2.54 8.87
N LYS A 228 -20.45 -1.85 7.87
CA LYS A 228 -21.20 -2.49 6.80
C LYS A 228 -20.26 -3.29 5.91
N GLY A 229 -20.68 -4.49 5.57
CA GLY A 229 -19.93 -5.39 4.71
C GLY A 229 -19.14 -6.43 5.51
N MET A 230 -18.19 -7.08 4.84
CA MET A 230 -17.44 -8.18 5.44
C MET A 230 -16.29 -7.71 6.32
N PHE A 231 -15.78 -6.52 6.06
CA PHE A 231 -14.75 -5.83 6.84
C PHE A 231 -15.18 -4.41 7.15
N HIS A 232 -14.72 -3.90 8.29
CA HIS A 232 -14.91 -2.50 8.64
C HIS A 232 -14.06 -1.59 7.74
N SER A 233 -14.56 -0.40 7.42
CA SER A 233 -13.88 0.57 6.54
C SER A 233 -13.74 1.92 7.24
N TYR A 234 -12.52 2.24 7.66
CA TYR A 234 -12.22 3.44 8.43
C TYR A 234 -11.92 4.61 7.49
N VAL A 235 -12.84 5.58 7.44
CA VAL A 235 -12.81 6.71 6.51
C VAL A 235 -12.28 7.98 7.16
N GLY A 236 -12.09 9.03 6.36
CA GLY A 236 -11.68 10.35 6.85
C GLY A 236 -10.18 10.46 7.11
N THR A 237 -9.35 9.64 6.45
CA THR A 237 -7.90 9.78 6.47
C THR A 237 -7.44 10.97 5.62
N ALA A 238 -6.25 11.50 5.88
CA ALA A 238 -5.78 12.71 5.25
C ALA A 238 -5.27 12.48 3.83
N ASN A 239 -5.72 13.29 2.88
CA ASN A 239 -5.19 13.36 1.53
C ASN A 239 -4.53 14.71 1.28
N PHE A 240 -3.28 14.69 0.87
CA PHE A 240 -2.49 15.85 0.48
C PHE A 240 -2.62 16.07 -1.03
N GLY A 241 -2.86 17.31 -1.44
CA GLY A 241 -3.16 17.66 -2.81
C GLY A 241 -2.24 18.73 -3.41
N GLU A 242 -2.75 19.45 -4.40
CA GLU A 242 -1.95 20.45 -5.14
C GLU A 242 -1.52 21.66 -4.30
N GLY A 243 -2.29 22.03 -3.29
CA GLY A 243 -1.98 23.19 -2.44
C GLY A 243 -0.89 22.90 -1.42
N VAL A 244 -0.91 21.71 -0.84
CA VAL A 244 0.12 21.17 0.04
C VAL A 244 0.32 19.71 -0.38
N SER A 245 1.40 19.43 -1.12
CA SER A 245 1.72 18.07 -1.49
C SER A 245 2.33 17.31 -0.30
N LEU A 246 2.16 15.99 -0.26
CA LEU A 246 2.76 15.17 0.78
C LEU A 246 4.30 15.24 0.72
N LYS A 247 4.88 15.40 -0.49
CA LYS A 247 6.30 15.64 -0.67
C LYS A 247 6.75 16.93 0.03
N ASP A 248 6.04 18.06 -0.19
CA ASP A 248 6.38 19.34 0.42
C ASP A 248 6.25 19.29 1.95
N ALA A 249 5.21 18.58 2.44
CA ALA A 249 5.03 18.34 3.86
C ALA A 249 6.20 17.54 4.47
N LEU A 250 6.69 16.53 3.77
CA LEU A 250 7.83 15.74 4.21
C LEU A 250 9.14 16.56 4.19
N ILE A 251 9.38 17.34 3.14
CA ILE A 251 10.55 18.25 3.06
C ILE A 251 10.53 19.23 4.22
N ARG A 252 9.37 19.82 4.53
CA ARG A 252 9.23 20.68 5.72
C ARG A 252 9.58 19.95 7.01
N SER A 253 9.18 18.70 7.16
CA SER A 253 9.55 17.88 8.31
C SER A 253 11.04 17.60 8.38
N GLN A 254 11.72 17.43 7.22
CA GLN A 254 13.19 17.33 7.14
C GLN A 254 13.86 18.65 7.56
N ASP A 255 13.33 19.80 7.15
CA ASP A 255 13.87 21.11 7.52
C ASP A 255 13.76 21.34 9.03
N ILE A 256 12.64 20.96 9.66
CA ILE A 256 12.50 20.99 11.12
C ILE A 256 13.52 20.06 11.79
N ALA A 257 13.73 18.87 11.24
CA ALA A 257 14.74 17.95 11.75
C ALA A 257 16.16 18.56 11.67
N LYS A 258 16.49 19.24 10.56
CA LYS A 258 17.77 19.98 10.41
C LYS A 258 17.90 21.11 11.45
N GLU A 259 16.82 21.87 11.70
CA GLU A 259 16.78 22.89 12.74
C GLU A 259 16.97 22.31 14.14
N ALA A 260 16.50 21.08 14.38
CA ALA A 260 16.72 20.33 15.62
C ALA A 260 18.12 19.70 15.71
N GLY A 261 18.97 19.86 14.69
CA GLY A 261 20.36 19.41 14.69
C GLY A 261 20.64 18.10 13.95
N VAL A 262 19.67 17.55 13.20
CA VAL A 262 19.90 16.37 12.37
C VAL A 262 20.80 16.71 11.19
N GLU A 263 21.87 15.95 10.99
CA GLU A 263 22.72 16.01 9.80
C GLU A 263 22.14 15.12 8.70
N PHE A 264 21.81 15.68 7.52
CA PHE A 264 21.40 14.94 6.34
C PHE A 264 22.56 14.81 5.35
N LEU A 265 22.95 13.59 5.03
CA LEU A 265 23.94 13.25 4.01
C LEU A 265 23.21 12.71 2.78
N TYR A 266 22.91 13.59 1.84
CA TYR A 266 22.36 13.24 0.54
C TYR A 266 23.43 12.62 -0.37
N GLU A 267 23.04 11.99 -1.48
CA GLU A 267 23.93 11.29 -2.41
C GLU A 267 24.84 10.28 -1.69
N THR A 268 24.32 9.71 -0.59
CA THR A 268 25.04 8.83 0.33
C THR A 268 24.23 7.54 0.53
N THR A 269 24.77 6.41 0.06
CA THR A 269 24.09 5.12 0.06
C THR A 269 24.69 4.18 1.10
N GLY A 270 23.90 3.69 2.05
CA GLY A 270 24.31 2.63 2.97
C GLY A 270 24.61 1.34 2.21
N VAL A 271 25.79 0.77 2.39
CA VAL A 271 26.25 -0.40 1.62
C VAL A 271 26.63 -1.59 2.48
N LYS A 272 27.03 -1.36 3.72
CA LYS A 272 27.46 -2.43 4.63
C LYS A 272 27.22 -2.04 6.08
N LEU A 273 26.65 -2.97 6.86
CA LEU A 273 26.53 -2.82 8.32
C LEU A 273 27.90 -3.12 9.00
N VAL A 274 28.24 -2.33 10.01
CA VAL A 274 29.39 -2.63 10.89
C VAL A 274 28.87 -3.50 12.02
N HIS A 275 29.30 -4.75 12.07
CA HIS A 275 28.78 -5.74 13.01
C HIS A 275 29.91 -6.60 13.62
N ASN A 276 29.60 -7.28 14.72
CA ASN A 276 30.50 -8.24 15.35
C ASN A 276 30.55 -9.56 14.56
N ASP A 277 31.57 -10.40 14.85
CA ASP A 277 31.80 -11.67 14.14
C ASP A 277 30.63 -12.67 14.26
N ASP A 278 29.84 -12.56 15.34
CA ASP A 278 28.71 -13.46 15.62
C ASP A 278 27.40 -12.97 14.99
N ASN A 279 27.39 -11.81 14.33
CA ASN A 279 26.20 -11.17 13.74
C ASN A 279 25.06 -10.89 14.75
N THR A 280 25.41 -10.62 16.01
CA THR A 280 24.46 -10.37 17.09
C THR A 280 24.37 -8.88 17.49
N GLU A 281 25.31 -8.05 17.03
CA GLU A 281 25.38 -6.63 17.33
C GLU A 281 25.83 -5.84 16.11
N VAL A 282 25.16 -4.71 15.86
CA VAL A 282 25.52 -3.69 14.86
C VAL A 282 25.94 -2.43 15.60
N THR A 283 27.08 -1.86 15.22
CA THR A 283 27.67 -0.67 15.84
C THR A 283 27.81 0.51 14.89
N GLY A 284 27.37 0.36 13.64
CA GLY A 284 27.47 1.41 12.64
C GLY A 284 27.11 0.93 11.24
N ILE A 285 27.37 1.80 10.28
CA ILE A 285 27.14 1.53 8.85
C ILE A 285 28.25 2.19 8.03
N ILE A 286 28.68 1.49 6.97
CA ILE A 286 29.53 2.07 5.92
C ILE A 286 28.65 2.50 4.76
N CYS A 287 28.82 3.75 4.34
CA CYS A 287 28.09 4.38 3.27
C CYS A 287 29.02 4.74 2.12
N GLN A 288 28.53 4.62 0.89
CA GLN A 288 29.21 5.09 -0.31
C GLN A 288 28.75 6.51 -0.64
N GLN A 289 29.71 7.42 -0.85
CA GLN A 289 29.52 8.80 -1.28
C GLN A 289 30.43 9.09 -2.47
N GLY A 290 29.89 9.01 -3.67
CA GLY A 290 30.69 9.05 -4.89
C GLY A 290 31.69 7.89 -4.97
N ASP A 291 32.99 8.21 -5.07
CA ASP A 291 34.09 7.23 -5.13
C ASP A 291 34.67 6.89 -3.75
N LYS A 292 34.08 7.38 -2.66
CA LYS A 292 34.60 7.24 -1.30
C LYS A 292 33.62 6.52 -0.40
N TYR A 293 34.16 5.99 0.70
CA TYR A 293 33.33 5.43 1.78
C TYR A 293 33.42 6.31 3.01
N VAL A 294 32.29 6.40 3.71
CA VAL A 294 32.15 7.07 5.02
C VAL A 294 31.63 6.02 5.99
N GLU A 295 32.31 5.83 7.09
CA GLU A 295 31.87 4.98 8.20
C GLU A 295 31.14 5.86 9.23
N ILE A 296 30.00 5.41 9.71
CA ILE A 296 29.21 6.11 10.72
C ILE A 296 29.01 5.16 11.89
N ASP A 297 29.74 5.42 12.99
CA ASP A 297 29.56 4.71 14.24
C ASP A 297 28.32 5.22 14.96
N ALA A 298 27.45 4.32 15.40
CA ALA A 298 26.22 4.68 16.08
C ALA A 298 25.79 3.60 17.09
N LYS A 299 25.05 4.01 18.13
CA LYS A 299 24.42 3.08 19.08
C LYS A 299 23.22 2.36 18.47
N ALA A 300 22.56 3.01 17.52
CA ALA A 300 21.45 2.45 16.78
C ALA A 300 21.56 2.79 15.28
N VAL A 301 21.40 1.77 14.43
CA VAL A 301 21.25 1.87 12.98
C VAL A 301 19.81 1.55 12.65
N VAL A 302 19.09 2.48 12.02
CA VAL A 302 17.68 2.33 11.63
C VAL A 302 17.56 2.23 10.12
N LEU A 303 17.12 1.08 9.63
CA LEU A 303 16.90 0.85 8.20
C LEU A 303 15.51 1.33 7.79
N CYS A 304 15.46 2.42 7.04
CA CYS A 304 14.26 3.03 6.45
C CYS A 304 14.36 3.10 4.92
N CYS A 305 15.01 2.09 4.30
CA CYS A 305 15.41 2.10 2.90
C CYS A 305 14.30 1.73 1.92
N GLY A 306 13.05 1.64 2.39
CA GLY A 306 11.92 1.20 1.58
C GLY A 306 11.85 -0.32 1.44
N ASP A 307 11.17 -0.78 0.38
CA ASP A 307 10.84 -2.18 0.16
C ASP A 307 11.58 -2.84 -1.02
N ILE A 308 11.10 -3.98 -1.48
CA ILE A 308 11.71 -4.81 -2.53
C ILE A 308 10.99 -4.70 -3.89
N GLY A 309 9.99 -3.85 -4.02
CA GLY A 309 9.08 -3.83 -5.18
C GLY A 309 9.72 -3.44 -6.51
N SER A 310 10.98 -3.03 -6.55
CA SER A 310 11.75 -2.76 -7.78
C SER A 310 12.84 -3.79 -8.06
N ASN A 311 13.01 -4.78 -7.19
CA ASN A 311 14.01 -5.83 -7.35
C ASN A 311 13.33 -7.15 -7.69
N SER A 312 13.26 -7.48 -8.98
CA SER A 312 12.55 -8.67 -9.46
C SER A 312 13.07 -9.97 -8.85
N GLU A 313 14.37 -10.11 -8.69
CA GLU A 313 14.95 -11.34 -8.12
C GLU A 313 14.57 -11.49 -6.64
N MET A 314 14.77 -10.45 -5.86
CA MET A 314 14.46 -10.44 -4.44
C MET A 314 12.95 -10.59 -4.19
N TYR A 315 12.12 -9.88 -4.98
CA TYR A 315 10.68 -9.98 -4.90
C TYR A 315 10.19 -11.42 -5.11
N ASN A 316 10.63 -12.08 -6.18
CA ASN A 316 10.24 -13.46 -6.48
C ASN A 316 10.84 -14.49 -5.50
N ALA A 317 11.99 -14.19 -4.90
CA ALA A 317 12.59 -15.05 -3.88
C ALA A 317 11.85 -14.98 -2.53
N ILE A 318 11.31 -13.82 -2.17
CA ILE A 318 10.61 -13.59 -0.89
C ILE A 318 9.11 -13.85 -1.01
N CYS A 319 8.46 -13.55 -2.15
CA CYS A 319 7.07 -13.89 -2.37
C CYS A 319 6.87 -15.40 -2.43
N ALA A 320 6.26 -15.97 -1.39
CA ALA A 320 6.13 -17.42 -1.25
C ALA A 320 5.37 -18.08 -2.41
N GLU A 321 4.35 -17.45 -2.96
CA GLU A 321 3.63 -17.97 -4.12
C GLU A 321 4.54 -18.03 -5.35
N ASN A 322 5.25 -16.95 -5.65
CA ASN A 322 6.14 -16.91 -6.80
C ASN A 322 7.26 -17.95 -6.65
N TYR A 323 7.89 -18.01 -5.48
CA TYR A 323 8.99 -18.90 -5.20
C TYR A 323 8.63 -20.39 -5.39
N TRP A 324 7.47 -20.81 -4.86
CA TRP A 324 7.07 -22.23 -4.88
C TRP A 324 6.27 -22.65 -6.11
N LEU A 325 5.52 -21.71 -6.71
CA LEU A 325 4.67 -22.00 -7.86
C LEU A 325 5.35 -21.74 -9.22
N GLY A 326 6.55 -21.18 -9.23
CA GLY A 326 7.27 -20.85 -10.46
C GLY A 326 6.66 -19.66 -11.23
N GLU A 327 5.90 -18.82 -10.56
CA GLU A 327 5.25 -17.65 -11.14
C GLU A 327 6.15 -16.42 -10.99
N PHE A 328 6.87 -16.08 -12.05
CA PHE A 328 7.76 -14.92 -12.02
C PHE A 328 7.02 -13.60 -12.28
N THR A 329 7.35 -12.59 -11.49
CA THR A 329 6.87 -11.22 -11.64
C THR A 329 8.03 -10.28 -11.98
N ASP A 330 7.95 -9.59 -13.12
CA ASP A 330 8.86 -8.51 -13.46
C ASP A 330 8.46 -7.23 -12.72
N CYS A 331 9.38 -6.72 -11.89
CA CYS A 331 9.18 -5.49 -11.13
C CYS A 331 9.64 -4.27 -11.94
N LYS A 332 8.90 -3.17 -11.82
CA LYS A 332 9.30 -1.89 -12.41
C LYS A 332 10.30 -1.19 -11.49
N ALA A 333 11.38 -0.70 -12.06
CA ALA A 333 12.35 0.10 -11.32
C ALA A 333 11.71 1.41 -10.79
N MET A 334 11.77 1.59 -9.47
CA MET A 334 11.32 2.78 -8.76
C MET A 334 12.32 3.11 -7.66
N SER A 335 12.55 4.40 -7.39
CA SER A 335 13.48 4.82 -6.34
C SER A 335 13.04 4.35 -4.96
N GLY A 336 14.00 3.95 -4.11
CA GLY A 336 13.77 3.55 -2.72
C GLY A 336 13.02 2.23 -2.55
N ARG A 337 13.12 1.31 -3.53
CA ARG A 337 12.42 0.02 -3.51
C ARG A 337 13.27 -1.12 -4.04
N ASP A 338 14.58 -0.99 -3.96
CA ASP A 338 15.55 -1.98 -4.47
C ASP A 338 15.89 -3.10 -3.49
N GLY A 339 15.40 -3.01 -2.25
CA GLY A 339 15.64 -3.97 -1.20
C GLY A 339 17.04 -3.93 -0.59
N SER A 340 17.84 -2.90 -0.88
CA SER A 340 19.23 -2.80 -0.41
C SER A 340 19.37 -2.88 1.11
N GLY A 341 18.52 -2.18 1.87
CA GLY A 341 18.52 -2.23 3.33
C GLY A 341 18.15 -3.61 3.88
N ILE A 342 17.15 -4.26 3.28
CA ILE A 342 16.75 -5.62 3.65
C ILE A 342 17.88 -6.61 3.33
N ALA A 343 18.52 -6.48 2.16
CA ALA A 343 19.63 -7.33 1.76
C ALA A 343 20.83 -7.21 2.70
N MET A 344 21.19 -6.00 3.14
CA MET A 344 22.27 -5.79 4.12
C MET A 344 22.02 -6.58 5.40
N ALA A 345 20.83 -6.48 5.98
CA ALA A 345 20.49 -7.20 7.19
C ALA A 345 20.42 -8.73 6.96
N MET A 346 19.86 -9.18 5.84
CA MET A 346 19.77 -10.61 5.53
C MET A 346 21.14 -11.27 5.37
N ARG A 347 22.14 -10.58 4.83
CA ARG A 347 23.51 -11.09 4.67
C ARG A 347 24.14 -11.43 6.02
N MET A 348 23.82 -10.70 7.07
CA MET A 348 24.26 -11.04 8.42
C MET A 348 23.30 -11.98 9.17
N GLY A 349 22.27 -12.52 8.52
CA GLY A 349 21.38 -13.54 9.08
C GLY A 349 20.07 -13.02 9.67
N ALA A 350 19.73 -11.76 9.44
CA ALA A 350 18.41 -11.21 9.80
C ALA A 350 17.30 -12.00 9.11
N LYS A 351 16.18 -12.13 9.81
CA LYS A 351 14.97 -12.78 9.30
C LYS A 351 14.16 -11.81 8.47
N VAL A 352 13.54 -12.34 7.42
CA VAL A 352 12.60 -11.60 6.59
C VAL A 352 11.24 -12.28 6.63
N GLU A 353 10.19 -11.48 6.60
CA GLU A 353 8.84 -11.99 6.46
C GLU A 353 8.62 -12.49 5.03
N ILE A 354 8.29 -13.77 4.91
CA ILE A 354 7.96 -14.37 3.61
C ILE A 354 6.47 -14.12 3.37
N GLY A 355 6.18 -13.09 2.57
CA GLY A 355 4.81 -12.71 2.23
C GLY A 355 4.13 -13.70 1.29
N THR A 356 2.81 -13.81 1.42
CA THR A 356 2.00 -14.69 0.56
C THR A 356 1.67 -14.06 -0.79
N GLY A 357 1.60 -12.74 -0.89
CA GLY A 357 0.96 -12.12 -2.02
C GLY A 357 1.51 -10.79 -2.50
N GLY A 358 2.77 -10.57 -2.48
CA GLY A 358 3.35 -9.48 -3.26
C GLY A 358 2.99 -8.07 -2.78
N ASP A 359 2.40 -7.29 -3.63
CA ASP A 359 2.25 -5.85 -3.49
C ASP A 359 0.83 -5.41 -3.12
N MET A 360 0.72 -4.18 -2.63
CA MET A 360 -0.50 -3.41 -2.80
C MET A 360 -0.81 -3.29 -4.29
N GLY A 361 -1.96 -3.79 -4.70
CA GLY A 361 -2.33 -4.03 -6.06
C GLY A 361 -2.16 -2.90 -7.06
N SER A 362 -1.94 -3.25 -8.33
CA SER A 362 -2.17 -2.33 -9.41
C SER A 362 -3.67 -2.23 -9.65
N HIS A 363 -4.22 -1.05 -9.45
CA HIS A 363 -5.61 -0.77 -9.76
C HIS A 363 -5.82 -0.76 -11.26
N ALA A 364 -6.94 -1.29 -11.72
CA ALA A 364 -7.37 -1.00 -13.07
C ALA A 364 -7.71 0.50 -13.19
N ALA A 365 -7.54 1.04 -14.38
CA ALA A 365 -7.71 2.48 -14.61
C ALA A 365 -9.16 2.99 -14.50
N PHE A 366 -10.10 2.14 -14.15
CA PHE A 366 -11.52 2.44 -14.10
C PHE A 366 -12.15 2.01 -12.77
N PRO A 367 -12.90 2.88 -12.06
CA PRO A 367 -13.37 2.63 -10.70
C PRO A 367 -14.44 1.53 -10.56
N MET A 368 -14.86 0.90 -11.65
CA MET A 368 -15.77 -0.25 -11.67
C MET A 368 -15.10 -1.52 -12.20
N SER A 369 -13.78 -1.56 -12.16
CA SER A 369 -13.01 -2.73 -12.55
C SER A 369 -13.13 -3.87 -11.55
N PRO A 370 -12.75 -5.11 -11.91
CA PRO A 370 -12.73 -6.23 -10.99
C PRO A 370 -11.88 -6.05 -9.73
N LEU A 371 -11.00 -5.06 -9.70
CA LEU A 371 -10.14 -4.78 -8.55
C LEU A 371 -10.53 -3.52 -7.77
N GLU A 372 -11.47 -2.73 -8.27
CA GLU A 372 -11.81 -1.43 -7.68
C GLU A 372 -13.29 -1.30 -7.26
N ALA A 373 -14.18 -2.15 -7.78
CA ALA A 373 -15.60 -2.10 -7.44
C ALA A 373 -16.08 -3.45 -6.89
N CYS A 374 -16.21 -3.52 -5.59
CA CYS A 374 -16.69 -4.70 -4.90
C CYS A 374 -18.17 -4.99 -5.14
N GLU A 375 -18.93 -4.01 -5.62
CA GLU A 375 -20.37 -4.12 -5.87
C GLU A 375 -20.70 -4.88 -7.17
N THR A 376 -19.76 -4.95 -8.10
CA THR A 376 -19.93 -5.66 -9.35
C THR A 376 -19.67 -7.15 -9.21
N ILE A 377 -20.19 -7.93 -10.17
CA ILE A 377 -19.87 -9.36 -10.29
C ILE A 377 -18.45 -9.52 -10.88
N TRP A 378 -17.66 -10.42 -10.33
CA TRP A 378 -16.34 -10.77 -10.84
C TRP A 378 -16.33 -12.15 -11.48
N LEU A 379 -15.87 -12.21 -12.72
CA LEU A 379 -15.85 -13.43 -13.51
C LEU A 379 -14.42 -13.72 -13.99
N ASN A 380 -14.00 -14.97 -13.90
CA ASN A 380 -12.72 -15.40 -14.45
C ASN A 380 -12.80 -15.61 -15.98
N LYS A 381 -11.68 -15.97 -16.61
CA LYS A 381 -11.62 -16.19 -18.07
C LYS A 381 -12.61 -17.24 -18.61
N TYR A 382 -13.19 -18.05 -17.76
CA TYR A 382 -14.20 -19.04 -18.11
C TYR A 382 -15.63 -18.54 -17.93
N GLY A 383 -15.81 -17.26 -17.61
CA GLY A 383 -17.12 -16.65 -17.36
C GLY A 383 -17.77 -17.07 -16.04
N LYS A 384 -17.00 -17.50 -15.05
CA LYS A 384 -17.52 -18.00 -13.78
C LYS A 384 -17.14 -17.10 -12.62
N ARG A 385 -18.09 -16.82 -11.72
CA ARG A 385 -17.79 -16.29 -10.38
C ARG A 385 -16.88 -17.26 -9.63
N PHE A 386 -15.99 -16.74 -8.83
CA PHE A 386 -14.96 -17.53 -8.15
C PHE A 386 -14.71 -17.12 -6.68
N CYS A 387 -15.29 -16.02 -6.21
CA CYS A 387 -15.11 -15.52 -4.84
C CYS A 387 -16.31 -14.71 -4.35
N ASN A 388 -16.25 -14.31 -3.10
CA ASN A 388 -17.03 -13.22 -2.54
C ASN A 388 -16.30 -11.91 -2.90
N GLU A 389 -16.86 -11.11 -3.78
CA GLU A 389 -16.24 -9.89 -4.29
C GLU A 389 -16.09 -8.82 -3.18
N GLY A 390 -16.93 -8.87 -2.15
CA GLY A 390 -16.83 -7.99 -0.97
C GLY A 390 -15.53 -8.14 -0.18
N LEU A 391 -14.76 -9.20 -0.43
CA LEU A 391 -13.41 -9.40 0.15
C LEU A 391 -12.30 -8.67 -0.63
N GLY A 392 -12.58 -8.23 -1.86
CA GLY A 392 -11.56 -7.67 -2.73
C GLY A 392 -10.99 -6.34 -2.25
N GLY A 393 -11.81 -5.49 -1.65
CA GLY A 393 -11.41 -4.18 -1.16
C GLY A 393 -10.35 -4.22 -0.05
N PRO A 394 -10.63 -4.90 1.08
CA PRO A 394 -9.69 -4.97 2.20
C PRO A 394 -8.45 -5.81 1.94
N LEU A 395 -8.54 -6.81 1.05
CA LEU A 395 -7.47 -7.78 0.78
C LEU A 395 -6.96 -7.64 -0.66
N MET A 396 -6.44 -6.47 -0.99
CA MET A 396 -6.04 -6.10 -2.36
C MET A 396 -4.98 -7.00 -2.96
N SER A 397 -4.03 -7.49 -2.17
CA SER A 397 -3.02 -8.46 -2.59
C SER A 397 -3.28 -9.82 -1.95
N GLY A 398 -2.84 -10.88 -2.59
CA GLY A 398 -2.99 -12.24 -2.05
C GLY A 398 -4.42 -12.79 -2.05
N CYS A 399 -5.37 -12.08 -2.64
CA CYS A 399 -6.74 -12.57 -2.73
C CYS A 399 -6.95 -13.53 -3.90
N THR A 400 -8.11 -14.18 -3.92
CA THR A 400 -8.48 -15.19 -4.93
C THR A 400 -8.31 -14.73 -6.40
N PRO A 401 -8.47 -13.44 -6.78
CA PRO A 401 -8.20 -12.99 -8.14
C PRO A 401 -6.81 -13.35 -8.66
N ALA A 402 -5.78 -13.22 -7.85
CA ALA A 402 -4.40 -13.54 -8.25
C ALA A 402 -4.19 -15.02 -8.64
N ARG A 403 -5.06 -15.91 -8.18
CA ARG A 403 -4.99 -17.36 -8.42
C ARG A 403 -5.91 -17.82 -9.55
N GLN A 404 -6.61 -16.91 -10.23
CA GLN A 404 -7.44 -17.30 -11.36
C GLN A 404 -6.61 -17.60 -12.60
N PRO A 405 -7.01 -18.59 -13.43
CA PRO A 405 -6.25 -18.93 -14.62
C PRO A 405 -6.34 -17.84 -15.69
N GLY A 406 -5.25 -17.61 -16.40
CA GLY A 406 -5.12 -16.55 -17.43
C GLY A 406 -4.87 -15.19 -16.78
N ASP A 407 -4.80 -14.15 -17.57
CA ASP A 407 -4.48 -12.78 -17.11
C ASP A 407 -5.66 -11.83 -17.23
N ILE A 408 -6.88 -12.35 -17.35
CA ILE A 408 -8.08 -11.55 -17.53
C ILE A 408 -9.16 -11.91 -16.52
N LEU A 409 -9.76 -10.90 -15.94
CA LEU A 409 -10.99 -10.95 -15.18
C LEU A 409 -12.02 -10.01 -15.83
N TYR A 410 -13.28 -10.35 -15.68
CA TYR A 410 -14.38 -9.54 -16.19
C TYR A 410 -15.23 -9.03 -15.04
N SER A 411 -15.73 -7.81 -15.19
CA SER A 411 -16.75 -7.20 -14.35
C SER A 411 -17.92 -6.77 -15.24
N ILE A 412 -19.14 -6.97 -14.78
CA ILE A 412 -20.38 -6.62 -15.52
C ILE A 412 -21.33 -5.91 -14.58
N TRP A 413 -22.01 -4.89 -15.10
CA TRP A 413 -23.06 -4.15 -14.41
C TRP A 413 -24.06 -3.61 -15.43
N ASP A 414 -25.11 -2.96 -14.98
CA ASP A 414 -26.19 -2.47 -15.83
C ASP A 414 -26.39 -0.94 -15.77
N ALA A 415 -27.47 -0.45 -16.36
CA ALA A 415 -27.80 0.96 -16.43
C ALA A 415 -27.97 1.62 -15.04
N ASP A 416 -28.20 0.87 -13.98
CA ASP A 416 -28.33 1.38 -12.62
C ASP A 416 -26.96 1.49 -11.89
N TRP A 417 -25.89 1.71 -12.63
CA TRP A 417 -24.52 1.85 -12.13
C TRP A 417 -24.35 3.01 -11.12
N LYS A 418 -25.08 4.10 -11.31
CA LYS A 418 -24.93 5.29 -10.45
C LYS A 418 -25.40 5.03 -9.01
N PRO A 419 -26.63 4.53 -8.75
CA PRO A 419 -27.02 4.12 -7.40
C PRO A 419 -26.15 3.00 -6.84
N MET A 420 -25.70 2.05 -7.65
CA MET A 420 -24.75 1.03 -7.24
C MET A 420 -23.46 1.66 -6.71
N LEU A 421 -22.84 2.55 -7.48
CA LEU A 421 -21.59 3.20 -7.13
C LEU A 421 -21.71 4.10 -5.89
N LEU A 422 -22.83 4.84 -5.76
CA LEU A 422 -23.09 5.71 -4.61
C LEU A 422 -23.39 4.95 -3.31
N ASN A 423 -23.76 3.67 -3.39
CA ASN A 423 -24.02 2.82 -2.23
C ASN A 423 -22.87 1.87 -1.91
N GLN A 424 -21.73 1.98 -2.59
CA GLN A 424 -20.61 1.11 -2.30
C GLN A 424 -20.04 1.40 -0.90
N ILE A 425 -19.44 0.37 -0.33
CA ILE A 425 -18.77 0.47 0.96
C ILE A 425 -17.55 1.37 0.81
N ALA A 426 -17.41 2.38 1.64
CA ALA A 426 -16.23 3.23 1.67
C ALA A 426 -15.00 2.38 2.05
N GLY A 427 -13.83 2.80 1.61
CA GLY A 427 -12.58 2.11 1.86
C GLY A 427 -11.59 2.35 0.73
N HIS A 428 -10.53 1.58 0.69
CA HIS A 428 -9.42 1.83 -0.23
C HIS A 428 -9.80 1.69 -1.71
N LEU A 429 -10.77 0.85 -2.04
CA LEU A 429 -11.26 0.62 -3.40
C LEU A 429 -12.59 1.31 -3.71
N ALA A 430 -13.15 2.08 -2.77
CA ALA A 430 -14.33 2.87 -3.00
C ALA A 430 -14.01 4.18 -3.74
N LEU A 431 -15.04 4.89 -4.14
CA LEU A 431 -14.89 6.28 -4.56
C LEU A 431 -14.22 7.08 -3.46
N LYS A 432 -13.11 7.74 -3.76
CA LYS A 432 -12.43 8.62 -2.80
C LYS A 432 -13.29 9.81 -2.41
N TYR A 433 -14.14 10.24 -3.32
CA TYR A 433 -15.03 11.39 -3.13
C TYR A 433 -16.39 11.10 -3.76
N TRP A 434 -17.46 11.38 -3.02
CA TRP A 434 -18.84 11.29 -3.50
C TRP A 434 -19.33 12.67 -3.98
N ASP A 435 -18.63 13.27 -4.93
CA ASP A 435 -18.98 14.57 -5.49
C ASP A 435 -19.46 14.47 -6.94
N ASP A 436 -20.11 15.56 -7.38
CA ASP A 436 -20.70 15.61 -8.71
C ASP A 436 -19.66 15.56 -9.83
N ASP A 437 -18.47 16.11 -9.61
CA ASP A 437 -17.41 16.12 -10.63
C ASP A 437 -16.87 14.70 -10.88
N THR A 438 -16.67 13.92 -9.81
CA THR A 438 -16.28 12.51 -9.93
C THR A 438 -17.37 11.68 -10.60
N ILE A 439 -18.62 11.84 -10.19
CA ILE A 439 -19.76 11.13 -10.78
C ILE A 439 -19.96 11.51 -12.24
N ASN A 440 -19.87 12.79 -12.59
CA ASN A 440 -20.00 13.25 -13.98
C ASN A 440 -18.86 12.73 -14.87
N LYS A 441 -17.66 12.56 -14.33
CA LYS A 441 -16.56 11.95 -15.06
C LYS A 441 -16.84 10.47 -15.38
N ILE A 442 -17.35 9.72 -14.41
CA ILE A 442 -17.74 8.33 -14.62
C ILE A 442 -18.89 8.24 -15.62
N ASP A 443 -19.90 9.12 -15.50
CA ASP A 443 -20.98 9.23 -16.46
C ASP A 443 -20.46 9.49 -17.90
N GLY A 444 -19.43 10.33 -18.03
CA GLY A 444 -18.76 10.56 -19.31
C GLY A 444 -18.13 9.30 -19.91
N TYR A 445 -17.55 8.41 -19.09
CA TYR A 445 -17.07 7.10 -19.58
C TYR A 445 -18.20 6.19 -20.04
N MET A 446 -19.33 6.16 -19.30
CA MET A 446 -20.49 5.37 -19.69
C MET A 446 -21.06 5.86 -21.02
N GLN A 447 -21.25 7.18 -21.16
CA GLN A 447 -21.74 7.80 -22.41
C GLN A 447 -20.78 7.56 -23.58
N ALA A 448 -19.47 7.61 -23.36
CA ALA A 448 -18.48 7.30 -24.38
C ALA A 448 -18.59 5.84 -24.85
N ALA A 449 -18.76 4.89 -23.93
CA ALA A 449 -18.98 3.49 -24.27
C ALA A 449 -20.29 3.27 -25.07
N GLU A 450 -21.36 3.98 -24.74
CA GLU A 450 -22.61 3.94 -25.51
C GLU A 450 -22.45 4.50 -26.91
N GLN A 451 -21.67 5.59 -27.08
CA GLN A 451 -21.48 6.28 -28.38
C GLN A 451 -20.48 5.61 -29.32
N ALA A 452 -19.40 5.02 -28.74
CA ALA A 452 -18.38 4.32 -29.52
C ALA A 452 -18.95 3.13 -30.30
N GLY A 453 -20.21 2.83 -30.06
CA GLY A 453 -20.80 1.61 -30.54
C GLY A 453 -20.18 0.45 -29.79
N LYS A 454 -20.29 -0.65 -30.36
CA LYS A 454 -20.25 -1.92 -29.67
C LYS A 454 -18.88 -2.60 -29.68
N ASP A 455 -17.82 -1.93 -30.09
CA ASP A 455 -16.49 -2.53 -30.23
C ASP A 455 -15.42 -2.00 -29.28
N GLY A 456 -15.76 -1.02 -28.43
CA GLY A 456 -14.83 -0.43 -27.48
C GLY A 456 -13.57 0.17 -28.11
N SER A 457 -13.62 0.56 -29.37
CA SER A 457 -12.47 0.97 -30.19
C SER A 457 -12.06 2.42 -30.02
N ASP A 458 -12.82 3.20 -29.28
CA ASP A 458 -12.49 4.58 -28.92
C ASP A 458 -11.47 4.62 -27.77
N GLU A 459 -10.60 5.63 -27.73
CA GLU A 459 -9.58 5.77 -26.69
C GLU A 459 -10.16 5.81 -25.26
N SER A 460 -11.36 6.35 -25.08
CA SER A 460 -12.08 6.37 -23.81
C SER A 460 -12.81 5.05 -23.54
N GLY A 461 -13.23 4.32 -24.57
CA GLY A 461 -13.90 3.02 -24.51
C GLY A 461 -12.98 1.81 -24.59
N LYS A 462 -11.67 2.00 -24.63
CA LYS A 462 -10.67 0.93 -24.82
C LYS A 462 -10.80 -0.23 -23.84
N TYR A 463 -11.36 0.01 -22.67
CA TYR A 463 -11.52 -0.97 -21.59
C TYR A 463 -12.95 -1.16 -21.14
N LEU A 464 -13.89 -0.33 -21.61
CA LEU A 464 -15.29 -0.36 -21.26
C LEU A 464 -16.13 -0.69 -22.50
N TYR A 465 -16.95 -1.72 -22.37
CA TYR A 465 -17.87 -2.19 -23.41
C TYR A 465 -19.30 -1.90 -22.99
N CYS A 466 -20.17 -1.69 -23.97
CA CYS A 466 -21.59 -1.42 -23.75
C CYS A 466 -22.44 -2.15 -24.80
N ALA A 467 -23.52 -2.79 -24.37
CA ALA A 467 -24.47 -3.48 -25.25
C ALA A 467 -25.89 -3.55 -24.66
N ASP A 468 -26.88 -3.85 -25.52
CA ASP A 468 -28.27 -3.98 -25.09
C ASP A 468 -28.60 -5.34 -24.46
N THR A 469 -27.74 -6.35 -24.64
CA THR A 469 -27.88 -7.68 -24.06
C THR A 469 -26.55 -8.17 -23.48
N ILE A 470 -26.60 -9.10 -22.51
CA ILE A 470 -25.39 -9.71 -21.94
C ILE A 470 -24.64 -10.53 -22.98
N GLU A 471 -25.39 -11.22 -23.88
CA GLU A 471 -24.80 -12.01 -24.97
C GLU A 471 -24.01 -11.13 -25.93
N GLU A 472 -24.59 -10.01 -26.36
CA GLU A 472 -23.94 -9.05 -27.25
C GLU A 472 -22.72 -8.40 -26.55
N LEU A 473 -22.83 -8.06 -25.26
CA LEU A 473 -21.72 -7.55 -24.48
C LEU A 473 -20.54 -8.54 -24.45
N CYS A 474 -20.82 -9.84 -24.27
CA CYS A 474 -19.80 -10.88 -24.31
C CYS A 474 -19.14 -10.99 -25.71
N ASP A 475 -19.91 -10.80 -26.80
CA ASP A 475 -19.37 -10.78 -28.16
C ASP A 475 -18.39 -9.63 -28.37
N TYR A 476 -18.71 -8.43 -27.85
CA TYR A 476 -17.80 -7.27 -27.91
C TYR A 476 -16.55 -7.45 -27.08
N MET A 477 -16.63 -8.13 -25.94
CA MET A 477 -15.47 -8.51 -25.13
C MET A 477 -14.66 -9.68 -25.72
N GLY A 478 -15.05 -10.19 -26.90
CA GLY A 478 -14.32 -11.25 -27.60
C GLY A 478 -14.43 -12.63 -26.94
N MET A 479 -15.51 -12.90 -26.20
CA MET A 479 -15.68 -14.18 -25.53
C MET A 479 -16.15 -15.29 -26.45
N GLU A 480 -15.55 -16.46 -26.31
CA GLU A 480 -16.02 -17.66 -27.01
C GLU A 480 -17.43 -18.07 -26.55
N GLU A 481 -18.20 -18.75 -27.43
CA GLU A 481 -19.57 -19.15 -27.17
C GLU A 481 -19.77 -19.97 -25.89
N GLY A 482 -18.79 -20.80 -25.53
CA GLY A 482 -18.80 -21.57 -24.27
C GLY A 482 -18.67 -20.70 -23.03
N VAL A 483 -17.84 -19.65 -23.10
CA VAL A 483 -17.64 -18.66 -22.03
C VAL A 483 -18.87 -17.78 -21.90
N LYS A 484 -19.40 -17.28 -23.01
CA LYS A 484 -20.63 -16.48 -23.06
C LYS A 484 -21.79 -17.16 -22.31
N LYS A 485 -22.03 -18.45 -22.57
CA LYS A 485 -23.05 -19.20 -21.83
C LYS A 485 -22.84 -19.25 -20.34
N GLN A 486 -21.57 -19.33 -19.89
CA GLN A 486 -21.26 -19.30 -18.47
C GLN A 486 -21.47 -17.91 -17.86
N VAL A 487 -21.16 -16.84 -18.59
CA VAL A 487 -21.41 -15.46 -18.15
C VAL A 487 -22.90 -15.22 -17.95
N VAL A 488 -23.73 -15.57 -18.96
CA VAL A 488 -25.19 -15.43 -18.87
C VAL A 488 -25.74 -16.22 -17.66
N ALA A 489 -25.25 -17.44 -17.45
CA ALA A 489 -25.65 -18.24 -16.29
C ALA A 489 -25.19 -17.62 -14.97
N ALA A 490 -23.97 -17.05 -14.92
CA ALA A 490 -23.44 -16.41 -13.72
C ALA A 490 -24.23 -15.13 -13.35
N VAL A 491 -24.62 -14.33 -14.34
CA VAL A 491 -25.49 -13.16 -14.13
C VAL A 491 -26.90 -13.59 -13.64
N ALA A 492 -27.44 -14.65 -14.20
CA ALA A 492 -28.72 -15.19 -13.74
C ALA A 492 -28.64 -15.71 -12.27
N ASP A 493 -27.58 -16.45 -11.93
CA ASP A 493 -27.31 -16.92 -10.55
C ASP A 493 -27.14 -15.73 -9.57
N TRP A 494 -26.45 -14.66 -10.01
CA TRP A 494 -26.28 -13.44 -9.23
C TRP A 494 -27.61 -12.77 -8.91
N ASN A 495 -28.47 -12.57 -9.91
CA ASN A 495 -29.79 -11.97 -9.73
C ASN A 495 -30.69 -12.86 -8.86
N ALA A 496 -30.64 -14.17 -9.05
CA ALA A 496 -31.40 -15.13 -8.23
C ALA A 496 -30.96 -15.12 -6.75
N ALA A 497 -29.66 -14.93 -6.46
CA ALA A 497 -29.17 -14.80 -5.10
C ALA A 497 -29.72 -13.55 -4.39
N ILE A 498 -29.81 -12.43 -5.11
CA ILE A 498 -30.41 -11.19 -4.60
C ILE A 498 -31.91 -11.40 -4.31
N GLU A 499 -32.65 -11.99 -5.22
CA GLU A 499 -34.08 -12.30 -5.05
C GLU A 499 -34.33 -13.26 -3.88
N ALA A 500 -33.46 -14.25 -3.70
CA ALA A 500 -33.53 -15.20 -2.61
C ALA A 500 -33.12 -14.61 -1.23
N GLY A 501 -32.50 -13.43 -1.21
CA GLY A 501 -31.98 -12.81 0.00
C GLY A 501 -30.74 -13.50 0.57
N ALA A 502 -30.06 -14.37 -0.21
CA ALA A 502 -28.87 -15.09 0.22
C ALA A 502 -28.00 -15.56 -0.96
N ASP A 503 -26.72 -15.25 -0.93
CA ASP A 503 -25.72 -15.83 -1.83
C ASP A 503 -25.17 -17.14 -1.24
N MET A 504 -25.85 -18.23 -1.55
CA MET A 504 -25.49 -19.56 -1.05
C MET A 504 -24.19 -20.11 -1.67
N LYS A 505 -23.65 -19.43 -2.69
CA LYS A 505 -22.50 -19.90 -3.44
C LYS A 505 -21.17 -19.39 -2.89
N PHE A 506 -21.13 -18.13 -2.49
CA PHE A 506 -19.91 -17.46 -2.01
C PHE A 506 -20.11 -16.70 -0.69
N GLY A 507 -21.33 -16.67 -0.15
CA GLY A 507 -21.65 -16.06 1.15
C GLY A 507 -21.53 -14.54 1.15
N ARG A 508 -21.71 -13.89 0.00
CA ARG A 508 -21.72 -12.44 -0.07
C ARG A 508 -23.01 -11.89 0.54
N ASP A 509 -22.88 -10.80 1.29
CA ASP A 509 -24.06 -10.07 1.76
C ASP A 509 -24.82 -9.47 0.58
N VAL A 510 -26.04 -9.97 0.35
CA VAL A 510 -26.87 -9.55 -0.78
C VAL A 510 -27.29 -8.07 -0.71
N ASN A 511 -27.24 -7.45 0.47
CA ASN A 511 -27.47 -6.01 0.62
C ASN A 511 -26.35 -5.16 0.00
N THR A 512 -25.22 -5.78 -0.32
CA THR A 512 -24.09 -5.16 -1.03
C THR A 512 -24.04 -5.56 -2.51
N MET A 513 -25.03 -6.28 -3.01
CA MET A 513 -25.14 -6.72 -4.40
C MET A 513 -26.19 -5.89 -5.13
N TYR A 514 -25.94 -5.63 -6.42
CA TYR A 514 -26.88 -4.94 -7.30
C TYR A 514 -27.34 -5.87 -8.41
N PRO A 515 -28.65 -5.90 -8.76
CA PRO A 515 -29.14 -6.72 -9.85
C PRO A 515 -28.59 -6.21 -11.20
N ILE A 516 -28.38 -7.13 -12.13
CA ILE A 516 -27.92 -6.87 -13.49
C ILE A 516 -29.08 -7.25 -14.43
N ILE A 517 -30.01 -6.32 -14.64
CA ILE A 517 -31.31 -6.60 -15.30
C ILE A 517 -31.76 -5.53 -16.30
N LYS A 518 -31.10 -4.36 -16.30
CA LYS A 518 -31.57 -3.18 -17.05
C LYS A 518 -30.53 -2.74 -18.10
N ALA A 519 -30.90 -2.83 -19.36
CA ALA A 519 -30.06 -2.33 -20.46
C ALA A 519 -29.92 -0.78 -20.40
N PRO A 520 -28.81 -0.22 -20.90
CA PRO A 520 -27.67 -0.94 -21.45
C PRO A 520 -26.84 -1.64 -20.38
N PHE A 521 -26.17 -2.72 -20.79
CA PHE A 521 -25.23 -3.43 -19.94
C PHE A 521 -23.81 -3.00 -20.27
N TYR A 522 -22.98 -2.88 -19.24
CA TYR A 522 -21.57 -2.50 -19.35
C TYR A 522 -20.67 -3.64 -18.90
N GLY A 523 -19.50 -3.72 -19.51
CA GLY A 523 -18.51 -4.71 -19.16
C GLY A 523 -17.10 -4.15 -19.20
N PHE A 524 -16.27 -4.66 -18.30
CA PHE A 524 -14.87 -4.31 -18.20
C PHE A 524 -14.03 -5.58 -18.12
N ALA A 525 -12.86 -5.55 -18.79
CA ALA A 525 -11.86 -6.60 -18.70
C ALA A 525 -10.60 -6.06 -18.05
N GLY A 526 -10.18 -6.66 -16.93
CA GLY A 526 -9.01 -6.25 -16.17
C GLY A 526 -8.01 -7.37 -15.97
N SER A 527 -6.80 -7.04 -15.53
CA SER A 527 -5.79 -8.01 -15.13
C SER A 527 -6.09 -8.58 -13.75
N LYS A 528 -5.82 -9.88 -13.57
CA LYS A 528 -5.88 -10.54 -12.27
C LYS A 528 -4.65 -10.29 -11.41
N ARG A 529 -3.52 -9.93 -12.01
CA ARG A 529 -2.25 -9.81 -11.32
C ARG A 529 -2.01 -8.40 -10.83
N VAL A 530 -1.71 -8.38 -9.57
CA VAL A 530 -1.02 -7.28 -8.95
C VAL A 530 0.44 -7.42 -9.32
N GLY A 531 0.93 -6.56 -10.20
CA GLY A 531 2.32 -6.62 -10.65
C GLY A 531 3.29 -6.13 -9.59
N GLY A 532 4.45 -6.75 -9.49
CA GLY A 532 5.58 -6.21 -8.75
C GLY A 532 5.91 -4.80 -9.22
N GLY A 533 6.39 -3.95 -8.30
CA GLY A 533 6.67 -2.55 -8.57
C GLY A 533 5.46 -1.64 -8.47
N SER A 534 4.34 -2.08 -7.85
CA SER A 534 3.26 -1.19 -7.44
C SER A 534 3.62 -0.41 -6.15
N LEU A 535 2.65 0.17 -5.44
CA LEU A 535 2.97 1.19 -4.43
C LEU A 535 3.71 0.68 -3.19
N VAL A 536 3.47 -0.55 -2.74
CA VAL A 536 4.05 -1.13 -1.51
C VAL A 536 4.21 -2.63 -1.69
N SER A 537 5.38 -3.20 -1.46
CA SER A 537 5.51 -4.63 -1.23
C SER A 537 5.25 -4.95 0.25
N THR A 538 4.66 -6.11 0.50
CA THR A 538 4.13 -6.44 1.84
C THR A 538 5.11 -7.19 2.73
N SER A 539 6.31 -7.50 2.24
CA SER A 539 7.36 -8.21 2.98
C SER A 539 8.43 -7.24 3.48
N GLY A 540 9.01 -7.52 4.64
CA GLY A 540 10.10 -6.76 5.23
C GLY A 540 10.85 -7.57 6.28
N LEU A 541 11.83 -6.96 6.95
CA LEU A 541 12.58 -7.58 8.04
C LEU A 541 11.64 -7.90 9.21
N LEU A 542 11.77 -9.09 9.79
CA LEU A 542 11.08 -9.39 11.03
C LEU A 542 11.68 -8.56 12.16
N VAL A 543 10.81 -7.95 12.94
CA VAL A 543 11.18 -7.07 14.06
C VAL A 543 10.44 -7.48 15.32
N THR A 544 10.97 -7.05 16.46
CA THR A 544 10.27 -7.06 17.75
C THR A 544 9.23 -5.93 17.79
N GLY A 545 8.42 -5.88 18.84
CA GLY A 545 7.50 -4.75 19.06
C GLY A 545 8.18 -3.39 19.20
N ASP A 546 9.45 -3.37 19.61
CA ASP A 546 10.30 -2.16 19.65
C ASP A 546 11.06 -1.94 18.33
N GLN A 547 10.64 -2.57 17.25
CA GLN A 547 11.20 -2.45 15.90
C GLN A 547 12.67 -2.89 15.77
N GLN A 548 13.19 -3.66 16.73
CA GLN A 548 14.52 -4.23 16.66
C GLN A 548 14.52 -5.44 15.72
N VAL A 549 15.46 -5.47 14.77
CA VAL A 549 15.55 -6.54 13.75
C VAL A 549 15.91 -7.89 14.40
N GLN A 550 15.19 -8.94 14.02
CA GLN A 550 15.40 -10.29 14.53
C GLN A 550 16.37 -11.09 13.66
N GLY A 551 17.31 -11.73 14.30
CA GLY A 551 18.31 -12.61 13.70
C GLY A 551 18.02 -14.09 13.89
N GLN A 552 19.08 -14.88 14.06
CA GLN A 552 18.98 -16.32 14.26
C GLN A 552 18.21 -16.63 15.55
N GLY A 553 17.33 -17.62 15.49
CA GLY A 553 16.51 -18.02 16.64
C GLY A 553 15.41 -16.99 17.01
N PHE A 554 15.18 -15.97 16.18
CA PHE A 554 14.33 -14.81 16.43
C PHE A 554 14.85 -13.89 17.55
N GLU A 555 16.12 -14.03 17.95
CA GLU A 555 16.74 -13.13 18.89
C GLU A 555 16.96 -11.74 18.26
N PRO A 556 16.76 -10.65 19.02
CA PRO A 556 17.02 -9.30 18.50
C PRO A 556 18.51 -9.09 18.20
N ILE A 557 18.81 -8.43 17.09
CA ILE A 557 20.17 -7.99 16.76
C ILE A 557 20.39 -6.65 17.45
N LYS A 558 21.29 -6.60 18.44
CA LYS A 558 21.55 -5.38 19.19
C LYS A 558 22.00 -4.25 18.27
N GLY A 559 21.45 -3.05 18.46
CA GLY A 559 21.79 -1.86 17.69
C GLY A 559 21.21 -1.79 16.29
N LEU A 560 20.45 -2.81 15.82
CA LEU A 560 19.84 -2.80 14.49
C LEU A 560 18.31 -2.73 14.57
N TYR A 561 17.74 -1.72 13.91
CA TYR A 561 16.31 -1.45 13.85
C TYR A 561 15.86 -1.31 12.41
N ALA A 562 14.57 -1.53 12.16
CA ALA A 562 13.94 -1.26 10.87
C ALA A 562 12.59 -0.56 11.05
N CYS A 563 12.26 0.35 10.15
CA CYS A 563 11.00 1.07 10.16
C CYS A 563 10.49 1.32 8.74
N GLY A 564 9.20 1.53 8.62
CA GLY A 564 8.53 1.75 7.34
C GLY A 564 8.48 0.49 6.48
N ASN A 565 8.59 0.63 5.14
CA ASN A 565 8.46 -0.53 4.26
C ASN A 565 9.66 -1.50 4.32
N THR A 566 10.71 -1.16 5.05
CA THR A 566 11.83 -2.06 5.34
C THR A 566 11.47 -3.09 6.42
N GLU A 567 10.52 -2.75 7.31
CA GLU A 567 10.05 -3.66 8.36
C GLU A 567 8.88 -4.53 7.90
N GLY A 568 8.84 -5.77 8.36
CA GLY A 568 7.73 -6.71 8.23
C GLY A 568 6.70 -6.59 9.37
N GLY A 569 5.82 -7.57 9.47
CA GLY A 569 4.83 -7.65 10.55
C GLY A 569 3.62 -6.73 10.40
N ARG A 570 3.60 -5.84 9.40
CA ARG A 570 2.49 -4.92 9.14
C ARG A 570 1.43 -5.51 8.22
N PHE A 571 1.83 -6.24 7.19
CA PHE A 571 0.98 -6.77 6.11
C PHE A 571 1.23 -8.25 5.80
N PRO A 572 1.19 -9.16 6.78
CA PRO A 572 1.68 -10.54 6.65
C PRO A 572 0.92 -11.41 5.65
N MET A 573 -0.33 -11.06 5.35
CA MET A 573 -1.21 -11.81 4.43
C MET A 573 -1.53 -11.06 3.15
N GLY A 574 -0.95 -9.89 2.96
CA GLY A 574 -1.24 -8.98 1.88
C GLY A 574 -1.61 -7.60 2.40
N TYR A 575 -1.69 -6.62 1.51
CA TYR A 575 -1.99 -5.25 1.90
C TYR A 575 -3.41 -5.12 2.46
N ASN A 576 -3.51 -4.65 3.70
CA ASN A 576 -4.78 -4.49 4.38
C ASN A 576 -5.39 -3.11 4.06
N GLY A 577 -6.40 -3.11 3.20
CA GLY A 577 -7.04 -1.91 2.66
C GLY A 577 -8.24 -1.40 3.46
N ILE A 578 -8.40 -1.74 4.74
CA ILE A 578 -9.53 -1.24 5.56
C ILE A 578 -9.44 0.26 5.88
N MET A 579 -8.29 0.87 5.61
CA MET A 579 -8.05 2.30 5.79
C MET A 579 -7.17 2.82 4.65
N ASN A 580 -7.55 3.93 4.04
CA ASN A 580 -6.72 4.61 3.04
C ASN A 580 -5.43 5.14 3.66
N GLY A 581 -4.30 5.04 2.93
CA GLY A 581 -3.04 5.59 3.39
C GLY A 581 -2.42 4.90 4.62
N VAL A 582 -2.89 3.69 4.99
CA VAL A 582 -2.42 2.97 6.18
C VAL A 582 -0.92 2.69 6.16
N SER A 583 -0.33 2.42 5.00
CA SER A 583 1.11 2.16 4.89
C SER A 583 1.93 3.41 5.26
N ILE A 584 1.58 4.58 4.72
CA ILE A 584 2.28 5.83 5.05
C ILE A 584 1.98 6.25 6.48
N GLY A 585 0.74 6.06 6.94
CA GLY A 585 0.36 6.28 8.32
C GLY A 585 1.19 5.46 9.31
N MET A 586 1.40 4.18 9.01
CA MET A 586 2.30 3.32 9.81
C MET A 586 3.75 3.79 9.71
N CYS A 587 4.24 4.17 8.52
CA CYS A 587 5.59 4.72 8.38
C CYS A 587 5.80 5.95 9.25
N LEU A 588 4.85 6.87 9.27
CA LEU A 588 4.91 8.10 10.07
C LEU A 588 4.84 7.78 11.57
N THR A 589 3.83 7.00 11.96
CA THR A 589 3.56 6.73 13.39
C THR A 589 4.66 5.89 14.02
N LEU A 590 5.06 4.80 13.35
CA LEU A 590 6.10 3.91 13.87
C LEU A 590 7.48 4.59 13.84
N GLY A 591 7.75 5.46 12.87
CA GLY A 591 8.93 6.32 12.90
C GLY A 591 8.91 7.32 14.07
N TYR A 592 7.77 7.92 14.35
CA TYR A 592 7.57 8.82 15.48
C TYR A 592 7.80 8.10 16.83
N THR A 593 7.20 6.93 17.04
CA THR A 593 7.35 6.16 18.27
C THR A 593 8.77 5.61 18.42
N LEU A 594 9.37 5.09 17.34
CA LEU A 594 10.75 4.60 17.36
C LEU A 594 11.75 5.71 17.67
N GLY A 595 11.61 6.90 17.05
CA GLY A 595 12.49 8.03 17.33
C GLY A 595 12.44 8.47 18.79
N GLU A 596 11.27 8.48 19.40
CA GLU A 596 11.11 8.75 20.83
C GLU A 596 11.77 7.66 21.69
N PHE A 597 11.52 6.38 21.38
CA PHE A 597 12.11 5.24 22.09
C PHE A 597 13.64 5.25 22.04
N LEU A 598 14.23 5.42 20.85
CA LEU A 598 15.68 5.40 20.68
C LEU A 598 16.40 6.56 21.40
N ALA A 599 15.74 7.71 21.54
CA ALA A 599 16.31 8.87 22.21
C ALA A 599 16.16 8.84 23.74
N THR A 600 15.15 8.13 24.27
CA THR A 600 14.78 8.17 25.70
C THR A 600 14.89 6.84 26.40
N GLY A 601 14.94 5.74 25.64
CA GLY A 601 15.08 4.38 26.16
C GLY A 601 16.50 4.02 26.55
N ASP A 602 16.67 2.96 27.34
CA ASP A 602 17.96 2.36 27.60
C ASP A 602 18.28 1.34 26.49
N LEU A 603 19.10 1.76 25.53
CA LEU A 603 19.47 0.92 24.38
C LEU A 603 20.34 -0.27 24.76
N ASP A 604 20.97 -0.26 25.95
CA ASP A 604 21.77 -1.37 26.46
C ASP A 604 20.90 -2.48 27.07
N GLU A 605 19.70 -2.12 27.54
CA GLU A 605 18.69 -3.05 28.05
C GLU A 605 17.64 -3.47 27.02
N ALA A 606 17.63 -2.91 25.80
CA ALA A 606 16.69 -3.21 24.74
C ALA A 606 16.89 -4.62 24.15
N THR A 607 16.67 -5.61 24.98
CA THR A 607 16.73 -7.05 24.61
C THR A 607 15.41 -7.77 24.84
N THR A 608 14.39 -7.06 25.30
CA THR A 608 13.09 -7.67 25.59
C THR A 608 12.19 -7.59 24.38
N LEU A 609 11.71 -8.74 23.98
CA LEU A 609 10.78 -9.01 22.87
C LEU A 609 9.53 -8.11 22.90
N GLY A 610 9.64 -6.83 22.55
CA GLY A 610 8.50 -5.93 22.33
C GLY A 610 7.50 -5.82 23.48
N LEU A 611 7.91 -6.19 24.65
CA LEU A 611 7.12 -5.89 25.84
C LEU A 611 7.52 -4.50 26.29
N ASN A 612 6.84 -3.48 25.75
CA ASN A 612 6.87 -2.15 26.35
C ASN A 612 6.91 -2.30 27.85
N ASN A 613 7.85 -1.62 28.53
CA ASN A 613 8.01 -1.59 29.99
C ASN A 613 6.80 -1.01 30.75
N ALA A 614 5.66 -0.88 30.11
CA ALA A 614 4.39 -0.75 30.78
C ALA A 614 4.13 -2.08 31.50
N GLU A 615 4.47 -2.11 32.79
CA GLU A 615 4.02 -3.19 33.67
C GLU A 615 2.56 -3.51 33.34
N PRO A 616 2.23 -4.75 32.96
CA PRO A 616 0.84 -5.11 32.70
C PRO A 616 0.08 -4.71 33.94
N LYS A 617 -0.87 -3.79 33.81
CA LYS A 617 -1.80 -3.50 34.91
C LYS A 617 -2.43 -4.84 35.27
N GLN A 618 -1.98 -5.43 36.37
CA GLN A 618 -2.59 -6.63 36.89
C GLN A 618 -4.08 -6.31 37.00
N SER A 619 -4.87 -6.98 36.15
CA SER A 619 -6.31 -6.94 36.37
C SER A 619 -6.51 -7.55 37.76
N ASP A 620 -7.19 -6.85 38.66
CA ASP A 620 -7.61 -7.38 39.98
C ASP A 620 -8.55 -8.60 39.86
N LYS A 621 -8.81 -9.06 38.65
CA LYS A 621 -9.50 -10.31 38.34
C LYS A 621 -8.47 -11.36 37.96
N GLY A 622 -8.07 -12.15 38.93
CA GLY A 622 -7.26 -13.34 38.69
C GLY A 622 -7.80 -14.14 37.51
N MET A 623 -6.91 -14.64 36.64
CA MET A 623 -7.32 -15.55 35.58
C MET A 623 -8.15 -16.70 36.19
N PRO A 624 -9.26 -17.08 35.58
CA PRO A 624 -9.95 -18.29 35.99
C PRO A 624 -8.95 -19.45 35.91
N GLY A 625 -8.79 -20.16 37.01
CA GLY A 625 -7.96 -21.37 37.01
C GLY A 625 -8.45 -22.38 35.96
N PRO A 626 -7.59 -23.31 35.51
CA PRO A 626 -8.01 -24.34 34.60
C PRO A 626 -9.22 -25.08 35.19
N PRO A 627 -10.21 -25.51 34.37
CA PRO A 627 -11.34 -26.25 34.85
C PRO A 627 -10.84 -27.50 35.61
N PRO A 628 -11.52 -27.89 36.69
CA PRO A 628 -11.12 -29.09 37.43
C PRO A 628 -11.11 -30.28 36.48
N ALA A 629 -10.08 -31.09 36.56
CA ALA A 629 -9.99 -32.34 35.81
C ALA A 629 -11.22 -33.21 36.11
N ALA A 630 -11.93 -33.64 35.05
CA ALA A 630 -13.10 -34.49 35.14
C ALA A 630 -12.71 -35.90 35.58
#